data_46c4acfb895c08332a7eb9b6a2ff0ba7
#
_entry.id   46c4acfb895c08332a7eb9b6a2ff0ba7
#
_cell.length_a   1.000
_cell.length_b   1.000
_cell.length_c   1.000
_cell.angle_alpha   90.00
_cell.angle_beta   90.00
_cell.angle_gamma   90.00
#
_symmetry.space_group_name_H-M   'P 1'
#
loop_
_entity.id
_entity.type
_entity.pdbx_description
1 polymer ?
#
loop_
_entity_poly.entity_id
_entity_poly.type
_entity_poly.pdbx_seq_one_letter_code
_entity_poly.pdbx_strand_id
1 'polypeptide(L)'
;MGLALAVELGWRGIGCTLVEQTDGAISTPKMNEVNVRTMEFCRRWGIADAVQNCPFPADYPVDVVFVTSLAGHELGRVPRPARNSAQPEPFSPMRFQVCSQIWFDPILQNFARRLPTVTLLYRHRLQSFEQSASGVVAKVVDLSTGANKRIDAEYLVGCDGTNSSVREALGIELLGAGTIGHPAHMFFRTPNLLERFGRAPGTFFFPVDRDGVWGSLRVIDPVNGMWRLMADDTDGTVTAQTVDREFYLRRALGRDLDVEWLGVSIWHRRSVVAERYSRSRVLLAGDAVHQLSPTGALGMNSGIGDAVDLGWKLAAVMDGWGGPRLLESYDAERRPIGERNVKMATRFYHSVNEFGDVHASIDDDSREGATLRQQLGERLVRDVGPEFRTIGLQIGYRYEDSPICMPDGTPAPPDTAETYVPSARPGARAPHAWLDGGRSILDLFGRGFVLLRFGDAPPCAELEAAAERRGVPLTVATVDDRGAARLYERHLVLVRPDGHVAWRADAAPPDPVGLIDRVRGA
;
A
#
# COMPACT_ATOMS: atom_id res chain seq x y z
N MET A 1 3.89 7.85 -4.39
CA MET A 1 3.03 7.28 -5.45
C MET A 1 3.58 7.57 -6.83
N GLY A 2 3.92 8.80 -7.17
CA GLY A 2 4.49 9.14 -8.48
C GLY A 2 5.68 8.26 -8.89
N LEU A 3 6.60 7.97 -7.95
CA LEU A 3 7.72 7.05 -8.23
C LEU A 3 7.26 5.62 -8.60
N ALA A 4 6.27 5.08 -7.91
CA ALA A 4 5.76 3.74 -8.21
C ALA A 4 5.08 3.69 -9.59
N LEU A 5 4.34 4.73 -9.95
CA LEU A 5 3.75 4.86 -11.29
C LEU A 5 4.83 5.05 -12.37
N ALA A 6 5.84 5.87 -12.12
CA ALA A 6 6.97 6.05 -13.04
C ALA A 6 7.75 4.75 -13.25
N VAL A 7 7.94 3.97 -12.18
CA VAL A 7 8.52 2.61 -12.24
C VAL A 7 7.66 1.68 -13.10
N GLU A 8 6.34 1.63 -12.84
CA GLU A 8 5.43 0.75 -13.58
C GLU A 8 5.38 1.11 -15.08
N LEU A 9 5.25 2.40 -15.41
CA LEU A 9 5.25 2.88 -16.80
C LEU A 9 6.58 2.61 -17.48
N GLY A 10 7.69 2.99 -16.84
CA GLY A 10 9.02 2.77 -17.41
C GLY A 10 9.38 1.29 -17.54
N TRP A 11 8.97 0.44 -16.59
CA TRP A 11 9.12 -1.02 -16.70
C TRP A 11 8.34 -1.57 -17.91
N ARG A 12 7.22 -0.95 -18.29
CA ARG A 12 6.45 -1.28 -19.50
C ARG A 12 7.02 -0.63 -20.77
N GLY A 13 8.01 0.26 -20.67
CA GLY A 13 8.60 0.95 -21.80
C GLY A 13 7.90 2.26 -22.20
N ILE A 14 6.94 2.71 -21.39
CA ILE A 14 6.18 3.94 -21.64
C ILE A 14 6.95 5.17 -21.15
N GLY A 15 6.94 6.23 -21.97
CA GLY A 15 7.55 7.52 -21.64
C GLY A 15 6.84 8.18 -20.45
N CYS A 16 7.61 8.54 -19.40
CA CYS A 16 7.07 9.18 -18.21
C CYS A 16 7.99 10.29 -17.70
N THR A 17 7.44 11.49 -17.46
CA THR A 17 8.13 12.56 -16.74
C THR A 17 7.50 12.72 -15.36
N LEU A 18 8.28 12.42 -14.30
CA LEU A 18 7.89 12.68 -12.92
C LEU A 18 8.36 14.08 -12.52
N VAL A 19 7.44 14.87 -11.98
CA VAL A 19 7.71 16.22 -11.44
C VAL A 19 7.54 16.16 -9.92
N GLU A 20 8.61 16.50 -9.19
CA GLU A 20 8.63 16.50 -7.71
C GLU A 20 9.21 17.84 -7.21
N GLN A 21 8.47 18.52 -6.35
CA GLN A 21 8.87 19.84 -5.84
C GLN A 21 10.02 19.80 -4.83
N THR A 22 10.23 18.68 -4.15
CA THR A 22 11.35 18.48 -3.23
C THR A 22 12.58 17.94 -3.97
N ASP A 23 13.66 17.72 -3.27
CA ASP A 23 14.85 17.04 -3.80
C ASP A 23 14.74 15.51 -3.77
N GLY A 24 13.62 14.99 -3.26
CA GLY A 24 13.36 13.56 -3.12
C GLY A 24 14.01 12.91 -1.89
N ALA A 25 14.69 13.66 -1.05
CA ALA A 25 15.23 13.16 0.21
C ALA A 25 14.13 13.02 1.28
N ILE A 26 14.18 11.95 2.05
CA ILE A 26 13.24 11.67 3.14
C ILE A 26 13.97 11.76 4.48
N SER A 27 13.67 12.80 5.26
CA SER A 27 14.19 12.98 6.62
C SER A 27 13.22 12.45 7.69
N THR A 28 11.91 12.58 7.44
CA THR A 28 10.85 12.16 8.37
C THR A 28 9.91 11.18 7.65
N PRO A 29 10.17 9.86 7.79
CA PRO A 29 9.44 8.86 7.02
C PRO A 29 7.99 8.75 7.47
N LYS A 30 7.07 8.68 6.49
CA LYS A 30 5.63 8.51 6.71
C LYS A 30 5.21 7.04 6.75
N MET A 31 5.99 6.15 6.16
CA MET A 31 5.72 4.72 6.09
C MET A 31 6.95 3.88 6.47
N ASN A 32 6.70 2.67 6.97
CA ASN A 32 7.75 1.73 7.38
C ASN A 32 7.46 0.29 6.98
N GLU A 33 6.26 -0.03 6.51
CA GLU A 33 5.88 -1.40 6.15
C GLU A 33 5.46 -1.49 4.69
N VAL A 34 6.12 -2.39 3.97
CA VAL A 34 5.78 -2.80 2.61
C VAL A 34 5.02 -4.12 2.71
N ASN A 35 3.74 -4.12 2.39
CA ASN A 35 2.87 -5.26 2.55
C ASN A 35 3.12 -6.36 1.50
N VAL A 36 2.48 -7.52 1.68
CA VAL A 36 2.65 -8.69 0.80
C VAL A 36 2.34 -8.35 -0.66
N ARG A 37 1.24 -7.64 -0.93
CA ARG A 37 0.86 -7.28 -2.31
C ARG A 37 1.87 -6.36 -2.97
N THR A 38 2.35 -5.37 -2.27
CA THR A 38 3.40 -4.46 -2.76
C THR A 38 4.71 -5.22 -3.01
N MET A 39 5.06 -6.18 -2.15
CA MET A 39 6.23 -7.03 -2.37
C MET A 39 6.09 -7.93 -3.61
N GLU A 40 4.89 -8.38 -3.96
CA GLU A 40 4.64 -9.09 -5.24
C GLU A 40 4.91 -8.17 -6.44
N PHE A 41 4.52 -6.89 -6.36
CA PHE A 41 4.87 -5.91 -7.40
C PHE A 41 6.36 -5.63 -7.45
N CYS A 42 7.03 -5.50 -6.30
CA CYS A 42 8.49 -5.37 -6.23
C CYS A 42 9.20 -6.59 -6.86
N ARG A 43 8.67 -7.82 -6.64
CA ARG A 43 9.18 -9.03 -7.29
C ARG A 43 9.03 -8.96 -8.80
N ARG A 44 7.87 -8.57 -9.30
CA ARG A 44 7.61 -8.41 -10.73
C ARG A 44 8.53 -7.35 -11.38
N TRP A 45 8.80 -6.26 -10.68
CA TRP A 45 9.75 -5.23 -11.15
C TRP A 45 11.22 -5.67 -11.04
N GLY A 46 11.53 -6.74 -10.30
CA GLY A 46 12.89 -7.21 -10.07
C GLY A 46 13.64 -6.44 -8.99
N ILE A 47 12.94 -5.80 -8.06
CA ILE A 47 13.52 -5.02 -6.95
C ILE A 47 13.24 -5.60 -5.56
N ALA A 48 12.58 -6.77 -5.49
CA ALA A 48 12.21 -7.37 -4.21
C ALA A 48 13.43 -7.62 -3.31
N ASP A 49 14.53 -8.10 -3.87
CA ASP A 49 15.77 -8.37 -3.11
C ASP A 49 16.34 -7.08 -2.49
N ALA A 50 16.26 -5.95 -3.20
CA ALA A 50 16.72 -4.67 -2.65
C ALA A 50 15.86 -4.22 -1.45
N VAL A 51 14.54 -4.48 -1.48
CA VAL A 51 13.62 -4.19 -0.37
C VAL A 51 13.87 -5.15 0.80
N GLN A 52 14.04 -6.44 0.52
CA GLN A 52 14.31 -7.46 1.53
C GLN A 52 15.67 -7.25 2.22
N ASN A 53 16.66 -6.74 1.50
CA ASN A 53 17.99 -6.47 2.02
C ASN A 53 18.21 -5.00 2.43
N CYS A 54 17.11 -4.25 2.69
CA CYS A 54 17.22 -2.91 3.27
C CYS A 54 17.96 -2.94 4.62
N PRO A 55 18.53 -1.80 5.08
CA PRO A 55 19.31 -1.74 6.32
C PRO A 55 18.61 -2.16 7.62
N PHE A 56 17.29 -2.35 7.62
CA PHE A 56 16.61 -2.88 8.79
C PHE A 56 17.08 -4.30 9.09
N PRO A 57 17.57 -4.62 10.33
CA PRO A 57 18.16 -5.93 10.63
C PRO A 57 17.19 -7.09 10.41
N ALA A 58 17.67 -8.17 9.81
CA ALA A 58 16.83 -9.31 9.43
C ALA A 58 16.33 -10.13 10.63
N ASP A 59 17.06 -10.10 11.71
CA ASP A 59 16.80 -10.80 12.98
C ASP A 59 16.05 -9.95 14.01
N TYR A 60 15.79 -8.66 13.69
CA TYR A 60 15.08 -7.78 14.62
C TYR A 60 13.60 -8.19 14.75
N PRO A 61 13.12 -8.52 15.99
CA PRO A 61 11.72 -8.84 16.21
C PRO A 61 10.80 -7.68 15.85
N VAL A 62 9.73 -7.94 15.11
CA VAL A 62 8.80 -6.89 14.67
C VAL A 62 7.53 -6.84 15.51
N ASP A 63 7.62 -7.30 16.75
CA ASP A 63 6.52 -7.35 17.72
C ASP A 63 5.87 -5.99 17.96
N VAL A 64 4.59 -6.05 18.32
CA VAL A 64 3.81 -4.92 18.83
C VAL A 64 3.60 -5.10 20.32
N VAL A 65 3.94 -4.11 21.12
CA VAL A 65 3.99 -4.20 22.58
C VAL A 65 3.13 -3.11 23.20
N PHE A 66 2.27 -3.46 24.12
CA PHE A 66 1.52 -2.53 24.96
C PHE A 66 2.22 -2.37 26.29
N VAL A 67 2.44 -1.14 26.72
CA VAL A 67 3.20 -0.82 27.95
C VAL A 67 2.52 0.32 28.70
N THR A 68 2.69 0.43 30.01
CA THR A 68 2.30 1.67 30.71
C THR A 68 3.28 2.81 30.36
N SER A 69 4.55 2.48 30.23
CA SER A 69 5.64 3.30 29.66
C SER A 69 6.82 2.38 29.36
N LEU A 70 7.89 2.86 28.71
CA LEU A 70 9.08 2.01 28.55
C LEU A 70 9.75 1.64 29.89
N ALA A 71 9.69 2.49 30.91
CA ALA A 71 10.17 2.15 32.25
C ALA A 71 9.15 1.34 33.08
N GLY A 72 7.87 1.39 32.72
CA GLY A 72 6.76 0.80 33.45
C GLY A 72 6.53 -0.69 33.18
N HIS A 73 5.29 -1.12 33.10
CA HIS A 73 4.90 -2.53 32.93
C HIS A 73 4.59 -2.86 31.47
N GLU A 74 4.96 -4.06 31.02
CA GLU A 74 4.43 -4.65 29.80
C GLU A 74 3.03 -5.20 30.09
N LEU A 75 2.05 -4.76 29.29
CA LEU A 75 0.65 -5.17 29.42
C LEU A 75 0.33 -6.37 28.51
N GLY A 76 0.92 -6.37 27.33
CA GLY A 76 0.69 -7.43 26.35
C GLY A 76 1.56 -7.29 25.12
N ARG A 77 1.65 -8.35 24.34
CA ARG A 77 2.49 -8.41 23.13
C ARG A 77 1.76 -9.17 22.03
N VAL A 78 1.76 -8.62 20.82
CA VAL A 78 1.38 -9.30 19.59
C VAL A 78 2.68 -9.72 18.91
N PRO A 79 3.04 -11.00 18.97
CA PRO A 79 4.28 -11.48 18.37
C PRO A 79 4.18 -11.43 16.85
N ARG A 80 5.21 -10.91 16.22
CA ARG A 80 5.39 -10.89 14.77
C ARG A 80 6.82 -11.34 14.47
N PRO A 81 7.01 -12.43 13.70
CA PRO A 81 8.35 -13.01 13.53
C PRO A 81 9.28 -12.06 12.78
N ALA A 82 10.55 -12.07 13.19
CA ALA A 82 11.62 -11.38 12.46
C ALA A 82 11.73 -11.92 11.02
N ARG A 83 12.27 -11.11 10.11
CA ARG A 83 12.35 -11.43 8.68
C ARG A 83 13.04 -12.76 8.39
N ASN A 84 14.15 -13.07 9.11
CA ASN A 84 14.93 -14.31 8.91
C ASN A 84 14.29 -15.55 9.52
N SER A 85 13.36 -15.40 10.47
CA SER A 85 12.72 -16.52 11.19
C SER A 85 11.28 -16.80 10.74
N ALA A 86 10.69 -15.89 9.96
CA ALA A 86 9.32 -16.03 9.50
C ALA A 86 9.19 -17.19 8.50
N GLN A 87 8.13 -17.99 8.63
CA GLN A 87 7.78 -19.02 7.64
C GLN A 87 7.30 -18.38 6.33
N PRO A 88 7.46 -19.04 5.17
CA PRO A 88 6.86 -18.58 3.92
C PRO A 88 5.37 -18.34 4.05
N GLU A 89 4.87 -17.27 3.43
CA GLU A 89 3.42 -17.08 3.34
C GLU A 89 2.81 -18.18 2.47
N PRO A 90 1.77 -18.88 2.94
CA PRO A 90 1.16 -19.95 2.14
C PRO A 90 0.46 -19.43 0.88
N PHE A 91 0.17 -18.12 0.83
CA PHE A 91 -0.64 -17.48 -0.20
C PHE A 91 0.16 -16.55 -1.11
N SER A 92 1.46 -16.44 -0.90
CA SER A 92 2.33 -15.54 -1.67
C SER A 92 3.77 -16.03 -1.69
N PRO A 93 4.53 -15.84 -2.78
CA PRO A 93 5.98 -16.06 -2.78
C PRO A 93 6.74 -14.98 -1.98
N MET A 94 6.02 -13.98 -1.49
CA MET A 94 6.57 -12.81 -0.78
C MET A 94 5.96 -12.69 0.61
N ARG A 95 6.64 -11.94 1.48
CA ARG A 95 6.19 -11.56 2.81
C ARG A 95 6.17 -10.05 2.95
N PHE A 96 5.45 -9.53 3.95
CA PHE A 96 5.62 -8.12 4.31
C PHE A 96 7.06 -7.85 4.75
N GLN A 97 7.51 -6.60 4.54
CA GLN A 97 8.84 -6.16 4.93
C GLN A 97 8.74 -4.87 5.77
N VAL A 98 9.57 -4.80 6.81
CA VAL A 98 9.87 -3.52 7.45
C VAL A 98 10.98 -2.87 6.63
N CYS A 99 10.59 -1.92 5.80
CA CYS A 99 11.49 -1.13 4.97
C CYS A 99 10.98 0.31 5.00
N SER A 100 11.59 1.12 5.87
CA SER A 100 11.20 2.52 6.03
C SER A 100 11.29 3.30 4.73
N GLN A 101 10.49 4.35 4.60
CA GLN A 101 10.50 5.25 3.44
C GLN A 101 11.90 5.81 3.15
N ILE A 102 12.73 6.01 4.17
CA ILE A 102 14.15 6.45 4.00
C ILE A 102 15.00 5.49 3.16
N TRP A 103 14.58 4.24 3.03
CA TRP A 103 15.24 3.21 2.20
C TRP A 103 14.40 2.84 0.98
N PHE A 104 13.07 2.76 1.13
CA PHE A 104 12.17 2.33 0.06
C PHE A 104 12.13 3.33 -1.11
N ASP A 105 12.02 4.63 -0.82
CA ASP A 105 12.02 5.66 -1.87
C ASP A 105 13.33 5.67 -2.67
N PRO A 106 14.55 5.64 -2.05
CA PRO A 106 15.81 5.47 -2.79
C PRO A 106 15.88 4.21 -3.66
N ILE A 107 15.31 3.07 -3.23
CA ILE A 107 15.25 1.85 -4.05
C ILE A 107 14.43 2.12 -5.32
N LEU A 108 13.24 2.71 -5.18
CA LEU A 108 12.39 3.07 -6.32
C LEU A 108 13.06 4.12 -7.22
N GLN A 109 13.68 5.16 -6.63
CA GLN A 109 14.39 6.21 -7.38
C GLN A 109 15.53 5.62 -8.20
N ASN A 110 16.37 4.77 -7.60
CA ASN A 110 17.50 4.14 -8.27
C ASN A 110 17.06 3.20 -9.38
N PHE A 111 15.92 2.54 -9.21
CA PHE A 111 15.35 1.71 -10.26
C PHE A 111 14.76 2.58 -11.39
N ALA A 112 13.98 3.61 -11.08
CA ALA A 112 13.41 4.53 -12.06
C ALA A 112 14.47 5.21 -12.92
N ARG A 113 15.63 5.63 -12.33
CA ARG A 113 16.75 6.22 -13.07
C ARG A 113 17.39 5.29 -14.11
N ARG A 114 17.26 3.97 -13.95
CA ARG A 114 17.78 2.97 -14.91
C ARG A 114 16.82 2.70 -16.08
N LEU A 115 15.59 3.18 -15.99
CA LEU A 115 14.57 2.99 -17.02
C LEU A 115 14.73 4.11 -18.07
N PRO A 116 15.08 3.79 -19.34
CA PRO A 116 15.45 4.81 -20.33
C PRO A 116 14.30 5.74 -20.73
N THR A 117 13.06 5.33 -20.48
CA THR A 117 11.85 6.08 -20.80
C THR A 117 11.37 6.98 -19.64
N VAL A 118 12.07 6.97 -18.49
CA VAL A 118 11.67 7.75 -17.30
C VAL A 118 12.57 8.97 -17.11
N THR A 119 11.96 10.13 -17.00
CA THR A 119 12.63 11.38 -16.63
C THR A 119 12.18 11.82 -15.24
N LEU A 120 13.13 12.03 -14.31
CA LEU A 120 12.86 12.52 -12.96
C LEU A 120 13.27 13.99 -12.84
N LEU A 121 12.29 14.86 -12.61
CA LEU A 121 12.50 16.30 -12.40
C LEU A 121 12.24 16.64 -10.93
N TYR A 122 13.30 16.57 -10.11
CA TYR A 122 13.29 17.04 -8.72
C TYR A 122 13.45 18.56 -8.66
N ARG A 123 13.00 19.17 -7.56
CA ARG A 123 12.94 20.64 -7.37
C ARG A 123 12.16 21.35 -8.48
N HIS A 124 11.15 20.65 -9.00
CA HIS A 124 10.23 21.20 -9.99
C HIS A 124 8.81 21.13 -9.48
N ARG A 125 8.04 22.19 -9.63
CA ARG A 125 6.65 22.25 -9.14
C ARG A 125 5.69 22.53 -10.29
N LEU A 126 4.62 21.74 -10.38
CA LEU A 126 3.50 22.02 -11.25
C LEU A 126 2.82 23.33 -10.82
N GLN A 127 2.71 24.29 -11.73
CA GLN A 127 2.00 25.55 -11.50
C GLN A 127 0.56 25.50 -11.99
N SER A 128 0.34 24.95 -13.17
CA SER A 128 -0.98 24.79 -13.78
C SER A 128 -0.92 23.75 -14.89
N PHE A 129 -2.09 23.30 -15.32
CA PHE A 129 -2.23 22.47 -16.51
C PHE A 129 -3.50 22.83 -17.27
N GLU A 130 -3.50 22.54 -18.55
CA GLU A 130 -4.65 22.65 -19.45
C GLU A 130 -4.81 21.31 -20.17
N GLN A 131 -6.03 20.81 -20.31
CA GLN A 131 -6.31 19.59 -21.05
C GLN A 131 -7.22 19.84 -22.26
N SER A 132 -7.01 19.04 -23.29
CA SER A 132 -7.79 19.04 -24.53
C SER A 132 -8.17 17.61 -24.91
N ALA A 133 -8.87 17.43 -26.02
CA ALA A 133 -9.15 16.10 -26.57
C ALA A 133 -7.87 15.33 -26.96
N SER A 134 -6.79 16.02 -27.31
CA SER A 134 -5.54 15.44 -27.79
C SER A 134 -4.45 15.26 -26.73
N GLY A 135 -4.52 15.93 -25.59
CA GLY A 135 -3.48 15.84 -24.57
C GLY A 135 -3.61 16.85 -23.45
N VAL A 136 -2.56 16.94 -22.65
CA VAL A 136 -2.42 17.83 -21.50
C VAL A 136 -1.14 18.67 -21.67
N VAL A 137 -1.22 19.95 -21.38
CA VAL A 137 -0.09 20.87 -21.32
C VAL A 137 0.13 21.26 -19.87
N ALA A 138 1.24 20.89 -19.27
CA ALA A 138 1.62 21.26 -17.93
C ALA A 138 2.65 22.41 -17.93
N LYS A 139 2.43 23.41 -17.07
CA LYS A 139 3.39 24.49 -16.78
C LYS A 139 4.09 24.16 -15.46
N VAL A 140 5.39 24.02 -15.51
CA VAL A 140 6.24 23.59 -14.40
C VAL A 140 7.30 24.64 -14.15
N VAL A 141 7.60 24.95 -12.89
CA VAL A 141 8.70 25.84 -12.51
C VAL A 141 9.84 25.04 -11.90
N ASP A 142 11.05 25.28 -12.36
CA ASP A 142 12.28 24.85 -11.69
C ASP A 142 12.51 25.74 -10.47
N LEU A 143 12.42 25.18 -9.28
CA LEU A 143 12.56 25.88 -8.01
C LEU A 143 14.01 26.30 -7.69
N SER A 144 14.99 25.76 -8.43
CA SER A 144 16.39 26.12 -8.26
C SER A 144 16.76 27.38 -9.06
N THR A 145 16.12 27.56 -10.22
CA THR A 145 16.44 28.66 -11.15
C THR A 145 15.31 29.67 -11.34
N GLY A 146 14.08 29.32 -10.97
CA GLY A 146 12.87 30.09 -11.25
C GLY A 146 12.40 29.98 -12.71
N ALA A 147 13.05 29.19 -13.55
CA ALA A 147 12.71 29.04 -14.96
C ALA A 147 11.40 28.25 -15.14
N ASN A 148 10.56 28.75 -16.05
CA ASN A 148 9.35 28.05 -16.44
C ASN A 148 9.65 27.01 -17.54
N LYS A 149 9.06 25.84 -17.42
CA LYS A 149 9.12 24.74 -18.39
C LYS A 149 7.72 24.32 -18.79
N ARG A 150 7.50 24.13 -20.07
CA ARG A 150 6.30 23.51 -20.62
C ARG A 150 6.54 22.01 -20.84
N ILE A 151 5.59 21.17 -20.44
CA ILE A 151 5.59 19.74 -20.70
C ILE A 151 4.28 19.41 -21.41
N ASP A 152 4.38 18.84 -22.60
CA ASP A 152 3.26 18.31 -23.36
C ASP A 152 3.21 16.80 -23.12
N ALA A 153 2.03 16.26 -22.77
CA ALA A 153 1.80 14.86 -22.49
C ALA A 153 0.41 14.41 -22.96
N GLU A 154 0.22 13.12 -23.18
CA GLU A 154 -1.10 12.59 -23.50
C GLU A 154 -2.00 12.53 -22.26
N TYR A 155 -1.42 12.24 -21.10
CA TYR A 155 -2.11 12.15 -19.81
C TYR A 155 -1.30 12.84 -18.71
N LEU A 156 -1.99 13.31 -17.68
CA LEU A 156 -1.40 13.78 -16.43
C LEU A 156 -1.96 12.95 -15.27
N VAL A 157 -1.09 12.53 -14.35
CA VAL A 157 -1.53 11.83 -13.15
C VAL A 157 -1.11 12.62 -11.91
N GLY A 158 -2.10 13.09 -11.15
CA GLY A 158 -1.90 13.76 -9.86
C GLY A 158 -1.62 12.73 -8.76
N CYS A 159 -0.34 12.66 -8.35
CA CYS A 159 0.13 11.88 -7.20
C CYS A 159 0.62 12.81 -6.09
N ASP A 160 0.06 14.02 -6.00
CA ASP A 160 0.54 15.19 -5.26
C ASP A 160 0.00 15.25 -3.81
N GLY A 161 -0.50 14.12 -3.32
CA GLY A 161 -0.76 13.90 -1.90
C GLY A 161 -2.07 14.50 -1.39
N THR A 162 -2.14 14.66 -0.06
CA THR A 162 -3.39 15.02 0.63
C THR A 162 -3.97 16.37 0.24
N ASN A 163 -3.11 17.33 -0.09
CA ASN A 163 -3.47 18.68 -0.53
C ASN A 163 -3.29 18.82 -2.05
N SER A 164 -3.76 17.84 -2.80
CA SER A 164 -3.59 17.74 -4.24
C SER A 164 -4.13 18.96 -4.99
N SER A 165 -3.24 19.75 -5.55
CA SER A 165 -3.58 20.87 -6.41
C SER A 165 -4.18 20.41 -7.74
N VAL A 166 -3.83 19.23 -8.21
CA VAL A 166 -4.42 18.62 -9.41
C VAL A 166 -5.88 18.26 -9.16
N ARG A 167 -6.20 17.60 -8.03
CA ARG A 167 -7.59 17.29 -7.66
C ARG A 167 -8.43 18.56 -7.55
N GLU A 168 -7.92 19.58 -6.84
CA GLU A 168 -8.61 20.85 -6.65
C GLU A 168 -8.87 21.56 -7.98
N ALA A 169 -7.89 21.61 -8.87
CA ALA A 169 -8.04 22.19 -10.20
C ALA A 169 -9.09 21.46 -11.07
N LEU A 170 -9.30 20.16 -10.82
CA LEU A 170 -10.36 19.39 -11.47
C LEU A 170 -11.74 19.60 -10.82
N GLY A 171 -11.83 20.27 -9.68
CA GLY A 171 -13.06 20.40 -8.91
C GLY A 171 -13.60 19.06 -8.39
N ILE A 172 -12.70 18.11 -8.05
CA ILE A 172 -13.07 16.80 -7.53
C ILE A 172 -13.11 16.87 -6.00
N GLU A 173 -14.27 16.55 -5.41
CA GLU A 173 -14.50 16.61 -3.98
C GLU A 173 -14.02 15.36 -3.26
N LEU A 174 -13.66 15.52 -1.98
CA LEU A 174 -13.38 14.42 -1.05
C LEU A 174 -14.63 14.15 -0.20
N LEU A 175 -15.12 12.92 -0.22
CA LEU A 175 -16.30 12.46 0.50
C LEU A 175 -15.90 11.60 1.70
N GLY A 176 -16.60 11.72 2.83
CA GLY A 176 -16.38 10.92 4.03
C GLY A 176 -16.48 11.70 5.32
N ALA A 177 -15.89 11.19 6.40
CA ALA A 177 -15.96 11.79 7.72
C ALA A 177 -15.08 13.05 7.91
N GLY A 178 -14.24 13.37 6.93
CA GLY A 178 -13.32 14.50 7.05
C GLY A 178 -12.12 14.19 7.94
N THR A 179 -11.70 15.18 8.74
CA THR A 179 -10.62 15.03 9.72
C THR A 179 -11.14 14.35 10.98
N ILE A 180 -10.48 13.27 11.40
CA ILE A 180 -10.83 12.45 12.56
C ILE A 180 -9.78 12.48 13.68
N GLY A 181 -8.71 13.26 13.54
CA GLY A 181 -7.66 13.46 14.54
C GLY A 181 -6.52 14.33 14.03
N HIS A 182 -5.69 14.79 14.96
CA HIS A 182 -4.58 15.71 14.71
C HIS A 182 -3.26 15.20 15.32
N PRO A 183 -2.76 13.99 14.99
CA PRO A 183 -1.59 13.43 15.63
C PRO A 183 -0.33 14.27 15.40
N ALA A 184 0.48 14.38 16.46
CA ALA A 184 1.82 14.94 16.39
C ALA A 184 2.86 13.84 16.22
N HIS A 185 3.65 13.89 15.15
CA HIS A 185 4.77 12.99 14.90
C HIS A 185 6.09 13.67 15.26
N MET A 186 6.80 13.13 16.21
CA MET A 186 8.06 13.63 16.75
C MET A 186 9.16 12.60 16.47
N PHE A 187 10.14 12.98 15.69
CA PHE A 187 11.26 12.12 15.33
C PHE A 187 12.47 12.47 16.17
N PHE A 188 13.11 11.45 16.72
CA PHE A 188 14.29 11.63 17.55
C PHE A 188 15.30 10.50 17.35
N ARG A 189 16.53 10.73 17.78
CA ARG A 189 17.59 9.73 17.78
C ARG A 189 18.12 9.55 19.19
N THR A 190 18.25 8.30 19.58
CA THR A 190 18.96 7.86 20.78
C THR A 190 19.41 6.41 20.60
N PRO A 191 20.69 6.09 20.83
CA PRO A 191 21.18 4.73 20.70
C PRO A 191 20.67 3.86 21.85
N ASN A 192 20.47 2.56 21.57
CA ASN A 192 20.19 1.50 22.53
C ASN A 192 19.01 1.80 23.48
N LEU A 193 17.95 2.48 22.96
CA LEU A 193 16.82 2.91 23.79
C LEU A 193 16.24 1.75 24.60
N LEU A 194 15.91 0.62 23.96
CA LEU A 194 15.27 -0.51 24.66
C LEU A 194 16.18 -1.16 25.71
N GLU A 195 17.48 -1.28 25.43
CA GLU A 195 18.46 -1.82 26.38
C GLU A 195 18.56 -0.93 27.64
N ARG A 196 18.53 0.39 27.48
CA ARG A 196 18.55 1.37 28.59
C ARG A 196 17.33 1.26 29.51
N PHE A 197 16.24 0.68 29.01
CA PHE A 197 15.00 0.42 29.75
C PHE A 197 14.80 -1.07 30.09
N GLY A 198 15.77 -1.95 29.77
CA GLY A 198 15.66 -3.39 30.00
C GLY A 198 14.52 -4.04 29.23
N ARG A 199 14.14 -3.49 28.08
CA ARG A 199 13.01 -3.98 27.27
C ARG A 199 13.46 -4.96 26.20
N ALA A 200 12.68 -6.03 26.04
CA ALA A 200 12.80 -6.91 24.88
C ALA A 200 12.49 -6.14 23.58
N PRO A 201 13.19 -6.45 22.48
CA PRO A 201 12.98 -5.80 21.20
C PRO A 201 11.53 -5.94 20.69
N GLY A 202 11.11 -4.93 19.93
CA GLY A 202 9.86 -4.82 19.22
C GLY A 202 9.89 -3.58 18.33
N THR A 203 9.03 -3.49 17.34
CA THR A 203 8.99 -2.32 16.44
C THR A 203 7.98 -1.27 16.83
N PHE A 204 6.96 -1.66 17.58
CA PHE A 204 5.87 -0.79 17.97
C PHE A 204 5.62 -0.91 19.48
N PHE A 205 5.57 0.21 20.17
CA PHE A 205 5.19 0.28 21.58
C PHE A 205 4.03 1.25 21.73
N PHE A 206 2.93 0.79 22.30
CA PHE A 206 1.75 1.58 22.60
C PHE A 206 1.73 1.91 24.09
N PRO A 207 2.05 3.15 24.51
CA PRO A 207 1.90 3.55 25.88
C PRO A 207 0.42 3.73 26.23
N VAL A 208 0.06 3.20 27.38
CA VAL A 208 -1.30 3.18 27.94
C VAL A 208 -1.26 3.74 29.35
N ASP A 209 -2.03 4.75 29.59
CA ASP A 209 -2.23 5.30 30.93
C ASP A 209 -3.73 5.44 31.26
N ARG A 210 -4.09 6.20 32.28
CA ARG A 210 -5.49 6.42 32.69
C ARG A 210 -6.40 6.93 31.56
N ASP A 211 -5.83 7.64 30.58
CA ASP A 211 -6.57 8.19 29.45
C ASP A 211 -6.68 7.18 28.27
N GLY A 212 -6.17 5.95 28.46
CA GLY A 212 -6.15 4.89 27.45
C GLY A 212 -4.87 4.86 26.63
N VAL A 213 -4.98 4.38 25.38
CA VAL A 213 -3.87 4.37 24.43
C VAL A 213 -3.76 5.76 23.79
N TRP A 214 -2.81 6.56 24.25
CA TRP A 214 -2.68 7.94 23.83
C TRP A 214 -1.68 8.20 22.70
N GLY A 215 -0.88 7.21 22.31
CA GLY A 215 0.12 7.38 21.28
C GLY A 215 0.89 6.11 20.97
N SER A 216 2.01 6.26 20.27
CA SER A 216 2.89 5.13 19.96
C SER A 216 4.35 5.56 19.80
N LEU A 217 5.27 4.70 20.23
CA LEU A 217 6.69 4.72 19.89
C LEU A 217 6.96 3.71 18.79
N ARG A 218 7.65 4.11 17.74
CA ARG A 218 8.01 3.22 16.64
C ARG A 218 9.50 3.29 16.33
N VAL A 219 10.10 2.11 16.21
CA VAL A 219 11.46 1.96 15.68
C VAL A 219 11.44 2.25 14.17
N ILE A 220 12.29 3.18 13.73
CA ILE A 220 12.48 3.49 12.31
C ILE A 220 13.77 2.84 11.80
N ASP A 221 14.87 3.09 12.50
CA ASP A 221 16.18 2.52 12.22
C ASP A 221 16.82 2.12 13.55
N PRO A 222 16.79 0.82 13.91
CA PRO A 222 17.33 0.37 15.19
C PRO A 222 18.86 0.46 15.24
N VAL A 223 19.57 0.41 14.10
CA VAL A 223 21.02 0.48 14.03
C VAL A 223 21.51 1.89 14.38
N ASN A 224 20.88 2.90 13.81
CA ASN A 224 21.22 4.31 14.05
C ASN A 224 20.38 4.95 15.15
N GLY A 225 19.56 4.17 15.87
CA GLY A 225 18.76 4.63 16.99
C GLY A 225 17.68 5.64 16.61
N MET A 226 17.12 5.59 15.40
CA MET A 226 16.06 6.52 14.96
C MET A 226 14.69 5.99 15.37
N TRP A 227 13.91 6.87 16.01
CA TRP A 227 12.58 6.60 16.55
C TRP A 227 11.57 7.64 16.08
N ARG A 228 10.31 7.24 16.09
CA ARG A 228 9.15 8.15 15.98
C ARG A 228 8.27 7.97 17.20
N LEU A 229 8.01 9.04 17.93
CA LEU A 229 6.93 9.16 18.89
C LEU A 229 5.74 9.81 18.20
N MET A 230 4.56 9.21 18.30
CA MET A 230 3.31 9.77 17.84
C MET A 230 2.41 10.01 19.06
N ALA A 231 1.93 11.23 19.24
CA ALA A 231 0.88 11.58 20.19
C ALA A 231 -0.44 11.73 19.42
N ASP A 232 -1.47 10.99 19.83
CA ASP A 232 -2.79 10.96 19.18
C ASP A 232 -3.82 11.84 19.90
N ASP A 233 -3.52 12.28 21.12
CA ASP A 233 -4.39 13.06 21.99
C ASP A 233 -4.19 14.59 21.82
N THR A 234 -3.51 15.05 20.78
CA THR A 234 -3.38 16.46 20.48
C THR A 234 -4.66 17.02 19.87
N ASP A 235 -5.02 18.23 20.27
CA ASP A 235 -6.11 18.97 19.64
C ASP A 235 -5.67 19.65 18.33
N GLY A 236 -6.61 20.19 17.58
CA GLY A 236 -6.33 20.86 16.29
C GLY A 236 -5.59 22.20 16.41
N THR A 237 -5.25 22.68 17.61
CA THR A 237 -4.56 23.95 17.86
C THR A 237 -3.05 23.77 17.98
N VAL A 238 -2.58 22.55 18.25
CA VAL A 238 -1.16 22.22 18.38
C VAL A 238 -0.44 22.34 17.03
N THR A 239 0.72 22.99 17.05
CA THR A 239 1.60 23.15 15.88
C THR A 239 2.95 22.46 16.13
N ALA A 240 3.78 22.32 15.10
CA ALA A 240 5.12 21.77 15.23
C ALA A 240 6.03 22.60 16.15
N GLN A 241 5.71 23.90 16.36
CA GLN A 241 6.44 24.80 17.24
C GLN A 241 5.91 24.78 18.69
N THR A 242 4.62 24.47 18.87
CA THR A 242 3.96 24.55 20.18
C THR A 242 3.78 23.20 20.88
N VAL A 243 3.98 22.07 20.17
CA VAL A 243 3.90 20.74 20.78
C VAL A 243 4.99 20.56 21.85
N ASP A 244 4.59 20.16 23.05
CA ASP A 244 5.51 19.84 24.14
C ASP A 244 6.09 18.42 23.94
N ARG A 245 7.10 18.34 23.09
CA ARG A 245 7.76 17.07 22.75
C ARG A 245 8.46 16.41 23.94
N GLU A 246 8.96 17.21 24.89
CA GLU A 246 9.63 16.71 26.09
C GLU A 246 8.60 16.07 27.04
N PHE A 247 7.42 16.70 27.20
CA PHE A 247 6.31 16.13 27.96
C PHE A 247 5.90 14.75 27.38
N TYR A 248 5.65 14.68 26.07
CA TYR A 248 5.24 13.42 25.43
C TYR A 248 6.34 12.36 25.48
N LEU A 249 7.61 12.76 25.33
CA LEU A 249 8.72 11.81 25.45
C LEU A 249 8.81 11.23 26.86
N ARG A 250 8.75 12.08 27.89
CA ARG A 250 8.75 11.65 29.30
C ARG A 250 7.57 10.73 29.60
N ARG A 251 6.36 11.09 29.13
CA ARG A 251 5.15 10.27 29.28
C ARG A 251 5.32 8.87 28.65
N ALA A 252 5.92 8.78 27.47
CA ALA A 252 6.17 7.51 26.79
C ALA A 252 7.28 6.69 27.45
N LEU A 253 8.32 7.33 27.93
CA LEU A 253 9.47 6.66 28.53
C LEU A 253 9.28 6.33 30.01
N GLY A 254 8.45 7.10 30.74
CA GLY A 254 8.27 7.01 32.18
C GLY A 254 9.39 7.69 32.99
N ARG A 255 10.36 8.33 32.34
CA ARG A 255 11.43 9.12 32.92
C ARG A 255 12.05 10.07 31.88
N ASP A 256 12.79 11.05 32.34
CA ASP A 256 13.55 11.96 31.49
C ASP A 256 14.68 11.22 30.75
N LEU A 257 14.89 11.61 29.51
CA LEU A 257 15.99 11.14 28.68
C LEU A 257 16.35 12.22 27.64
N ASP A 258 17.63 12.60 27.61
CA ASP A 258 18.13 13.48 26.56
C ASP A 258 18.22 12.74 25.24
N VAL A 259 17.68 13.36 24.18
CA VAL A 259 17.64 12.80 22.82
C VAL A 259 18.00 13.86 21.78
N GLU A 260 18.48 13.44 20.63
CA GLU A 260 18.63 14.32 19.46
C GLU A 260 17.29 14.41 18.72
N TRP A 261 16.64 15.56 18.73
CA TRP A 261 15.42 15.80 17.97
C TRP A 261 15.72 15.98 16.47
N LEU A 262 15.06 15.20 15.61
CA LEU A 262 15.26 15.22 14.15
C LEU A 262 14.18 16.02 13.42
N GLY A 263 12.99 16.14 14.01
CA GLY A 263 11.89 16.89 13.41
C GLY A 263 10.55 16.62 14.07
N VAL A 264 9.61 17.50 13.79
CA VAL A 264 8.21 17.39 14.22
C VAL A 264 7.30 17.70 13.04
N SER A 265 6.21 16.95 12.92
CA SER A 265 5.15 17.23 11.95
C SER A 265 3.78 16.97 12.57
N ILE A 266 2.85 17.89 12.36
CA ILE A 266 1.44 17.71 12.73
C ILE A 266 0.70 17.20 11.52
N TRP A 267 -0.15 16.21 11.73
CA TRP A 267 -0.95 15.59 10.70
C TRP A 267 -2.42 15.89 10.88
N HIS A 268 -3.14 15.88 9.77
CA HIS A 268 -4.59 15.77 9.77
C HIS A 268 -4.93 14.33 9.39
N ARG A 269 -5.30 13.51 10.39
CA ARG A 269 -5.81 12.17 10.14
C ARG A 269 -7.18 12.30 9.51
N ARG A 270 -7.30 11.85 8.27
CA ARG A 270 -8.54 11.97 7.50
C ARG A 270 -9.14 10.61 7.18
N SER A 271 -10.45 10.61 6.95
CA SER A 271 -11.22 9.44 6.53
C SER A 271 -12.10 9.86 5.35
N VAL A 272 -11.48 9.95 4.15
CA VAL A 272 -12.14 10.47 2.95
C VAL A 272 -11.65 9.76 1.68
N VAL A 273 -12.54 9.72 0.67
CA VAL A 273 -12.26 9.22 -0.68
C VAL A 273 -12.76 10.23 -1.70
N ALA A 274 -12.05 10.43 -2.80
CA ALA A 274 -12.50 11.28 -3.90
C ALA A 274 -13.76 10.72 -4.58
N GLU A 275 -14.70 11.58 -4.94
CA GLU A 275 -15.93 11.20 -5.64
C GLU A 275 -15.66 10.50 -6.98
N ARG A 276 -14.50 10.78 -7.59
CA ARG A 276 -13.97 10.17 -8.81
C ARG A 276 -12.45 10.24 -8.86
N TYR A 277 -11.83 9.33 -9.59
CA TYR A 277 -10.37 9.22 -9.72
C TYR A 277 -9.83 9.81 -11.03
N SER A 278 -10.70 10.34 -11.88
CA SER A 278 -10.29 10.93 -13.15
C SER A 278 -11.28 11.95 -13.69
N ARG A 279 -10.79 12.85 -14.54
CA ARG A 279 -11.60 13.71 -15.39
C ARG A 279 -10.87 13.87 -16.75
N SER A 280 -11.44 13.25 -17.79
CA SER A 280 -10.85 13.21 -19.14
C SER A 280 -9.43 12.65 -19.15
N ARG A 281 -8.40 13.45 -19.47
CA ARG A 281 -6.99 13.01 -19.58
C ARG A 281 -6.18 13.23 -18.31
N VAL A 282 -6.82 13.69 -17.24
CA VAL A 282 -6.17 13.90 -15.94
C VAL A 282 -6.73 12.90 -14.93
N LEU A 283 -5.84 12.08 -14.37
CA LEU A 283 -6.15 11.03 -13.40
C LEU A 283 -5.48 11.34 -12.06
N LEU A 284 -5.93 10.70 -11.00
CA LEU A 284 -5.44 10.90 -9.65
C LEU A 284 -5.11 9.55 -9.01
N ALA A 285 -4.12 9.49 -8.12
CA ALA A 285 -3.75 8.26 -7.41
C ALA A 285 -3.21 8.52 -6.00
N GLY A 286 -3.33 7.53 -5.12
CA GLY A 286 -2.81 7.57 -3.76
C GLY A 286 -3.53 8.60 -2.88
N ASP A 287 -2.78 9.34 -2.04
CA ASP A 287 -3.37 10.29 -1.08
C ASP A 287 -4.12 11.46 -1.76
N ALA A 288 -3.98 11.65 -3.07
CA ALA A 288 -4.80 12.59 -3.83
C ALA A 288 -6.27 12.15 -3.91
N VAL A 289 -6.56 10.85 -3.81
CA VAL A 289 -7.91 10.28 -3.95
C VAL A 289 -8.42 9.52 -2.73
N HIS A 290 -7.56 8.99 -1.85
CA HIS A 290 -7.98 8.35 -0.60
C HIS A 290 -7.03 8.71 0.54
N GLN A 291 -7.59 9.31 1.58
CA GLN A 291 -6.85 9.71 2.78
C GLN A 291 -7.40 8.92 3.97
N LEU A 292 -6.55 8.13 4.57
CA LEU A 292 -6.93 7.18 5.61
C LEU A 292 -5.97 7.24 6.81
N SER A 293 -6.46 6.77 7.96
CA SER A 293 -5.64 6.58 9.14
C SER A 293 -4.42 5.69 8.82
N PRO A 294 -3.25 5.92 9.41
CA PRO A 294 -2.08 5.05 9.23
C PRO A 294 -2.27 3.64 9.80
N THR A 295 -3.36 3.39 10.55
CA THR A 295 -3.73 2.10 11.12
C THR A 295 -3.90 1.03 10.03
N GLY A 296 -3.34 -0.16 10.27
CA GLY A 296 -3.32 -1.26 9.29
C GLY A 296 -2.29 -1.12 8.17
N ALA A 297 -1.47 -0.05 8.14
CA ALA A 297 -0.44 0.22 7.13
C ALA A 297 -0.95 0.17 5.67
N LEU A 298 -2.16 0.67 5.42
CA LEU A 298 -2.85 0.51 4.14
C LEU A 298 -2.55 1.62 3.11
N GLY A 299 -2.24 2.87 3.53
CA GLY A 299 -2.21 4.05 2.66
C GLY A 299 -1.24 3.94 1.48
N MET A 300 0.06 3.85 1.75
CA MET A 300 1.09 3.71 0.70
C MET A 300 0.85 2.47 -0.16
N ASN A 301 0.50 1.35 0.47
CA ASN A 301 0.30 0.08 -0.21
C ASN A 301 -0.93 0.10 -1.15
N SER A 302 -2.02 0.79 -0.77
CA SER A 302 -3.18 1.04 -1.64
C SER A 302 -2.80 1.87 -2.85
N GLY A 303 -2.04 2.94 -2.63
CA GLY A 303 -1.60 3.80 -3.72
C GLY A 303 -0.63 3.11 -4.68
N ILE A 304 0.23 2.19 -4.23
CA ILE A 304 1.02 1.35 -5.16
C ILE A 304 0.09 0.44 -5.98
N GLY A 305 -0.98 -0.08 -5.39
CA GLY A 305 -2.03 -0.78 -6.13
C GLY A 305 -2.69 0.10 -7.20
N ASP A 306 -2.95 1.39 -6.90
CA ASP A 306 -3.45 2.35 -7.88
C ASP A 306 -2.45 2.54 -9.02
N ALA A 307 -1.17 2.74 -8.69
CA ALA A 307 -0.10 2.94 -9.66
C ALA A 307 0.06 1.75 -10.62
N VAL A 308 -0.07 0.53 -10.12
CA VAL A 308 0.00 -0.68 -10.92
C VAL A 308 -1.22 -0.85 -11.81
N ASP A 309 -2.42 -0.66 -11.26
CA ASP A 309 -3.67 -0.77 -12.02
C ASP A 309 -3.75 0.30 -13.13
N LEU A 310 -3.45 1.55 -12.78
CA LEU A 310 -3.44 2.64 -13.75
C LEU A 310 -2.32 2.49 -14.78
N GLY A 311 -1.14 2.05 -14.34
CA GLY A 311 0.05 1.96 -15.19
C GLY A 311 -0.10 1.01 -16.35
N TRP A 312 -0.70 -0.19 -16.16
CA TRP A 312 -0.93 -1.09 -17.27
C TRP A 312 -2.03 -0.60 -18.22
N LYS A 313 -3.06 0.07 -17.69
CA LYS A 313 -4.16 0.62 -18.49
C LYS A 313 -3.67 1.78 -19.37
N LEU A 314 -2.86 2.69 -18.81
CA LEU A 314 -2.20 3.74 -19.59
C LEU A 314 -1.29 3.15 -20.66
N ALA A 315 -0.47 2.16 -20.31
CA ALA A 315 0.40 1.49 -21.28
C ALA A 315 -0.41 0.88 -22.44
N ALA A 316 -1.50 0.17 -22.12
CA ALA A 316 -2.37 -0.44 -23.11
C ALA A 316 -2.98 0.58 -24.09
N VAL A 317 -3.42 1.73 -23.58
CA VAL A 317 -3.99 2.80 -24.40
C VAL A 317 -2.91 3.47 -25.25
N MET A 318 -1.73 3.75 -24.70
CA MET A 318 -0.62 4.37 -25.42
C MET A 318 -0.02 3.44 -26.47
N ASP A 319 0.01 2.13 -26.24
CA ASP A 319 0.43 1.11 -27.20
C ASP A 319 -0.68 0.79 -28.24
N GLY A 320 -1.86 1.41 -28.13
CA GLY A 320 -2.96 1.34 -29.11
C GLY A 320 -3.82 0.08 -29.05
N TRP A 321 -3.61 -0.82 -28.09
CA TRP A 321 -4.45 -2.01 -27.94
C TRP A 321 -5.55 -1.87 -26.86
N GLY A 322 -5.41 -0.90 -25.95
CA GLY A 322 -6.45 -0.57 -24.99
C GLY A 322 -7.66 0.09 -25.64
N GLY A 323 -8.86 -0.36 -25.29
CA GLY A 323 -10.10 0.21 -25.80
C GLY A 323 -10.47 1.53 -25.10
N PRO A 324 -11.45 2.27 -25.64
CA PRO A 324 -11.79 3.62 -25.18
C PRO A 324 -12.31 3.67 -23.73
N ARG A 325 -12.87 2.57 -23.22
CA ARG A 325 -13.40 2.48 -21.85
C ARG A 325 -12.40 1.92 -20.83
N LEU A 326 -11.17 1.57 -21.27
CA LEU A 326 -10.21 0.92 -20.38
C LEU A 326 -9.82 1.81 -19.20
N LEU A 327 -9.58 3.10 -19.44
CA LEU A 327 -9.23 4.04 -18.35
C LEU A 327 -10.41 4.36 -17.42
N GLU A 328 -11.67 4.24 -17.90
CA GLU A 328 -12.86 4.39 -17.06
C GLU A 328 -12.93 3.27 -16.01
N SER A 329 -12.44 2.07 -16.34
CA SER A 329 -12.38 0.95 -15.41
C SER A 329 -11.47 1.21 -14.20
N TYR A 330 -10.52 2.16 -14.29
CA TYR A 330 -9.66 2.53 -13.17
C TYR A 330 -10.47 3.05 -11.98
N ASP A 331 -11.37 4.00 -12.21
CA ASP A 331 -12.26 4.52 -11.16
C ASP A 331 -13.20 3.43 -10.62
N ALA A 332 -13.82 2.65 -11.52
CA ALA A 332 -14.76 1.59 -11.17
C ALA A 332 -14.10 0.48 -10.30
N GLU A 333 -12.81 0.24 -10.48
CA GLU A 333 -12.07 -0.80 -9.76
C GLU A 333 -11.37 -0.26 -8.50
N ARG A 334 -10.71 0.91 -8.59
CA ARG A 334 -9.84 1.39 -7.49
C ARG A 334 -10.57 2.23 -6.44
N ARG A 335 -11.60 2.98 -6.81
CA ARG A 335 -12.38 3.76 -5.84
C ARG A 335 -13.06 2.88 -4.78
N PRO A 336 -13.76 1.77 -5.12
CA PRO A 336 -14.32 0.88 -4.10
C PRO A 336 -13.26 0.26 -3.16
N ILE A 337 -12.04 0.00 -3.66
CA ILE A 337 -10.94 -0.47 -2.82
C ILE A 337 -10.44 0.65 -1.89
N GLY A 338 -10.38 1.89 -2.37
CA GLY A 338 -10.11 3.06 -1.53
C GLY A 338 -11.14 3.21 -0.41
N GLU A 339 -12.43 3.13 -0.72
CA GLU A 339 -13.53 3.18 0.26
C GLU A 339 -13.44 2.06 1.30
N ARG A 340 -13.20 0.82 0.85
CA ARG A 340 -12.98 -0.34 1.73
C ARG A 340 -11.82 -0.10 2.71
N ASN A 341 -10.68 0.35 2.20
CA ASN A 341 -9.49 0.54 3.01
C ASN A 341 -9.61 1.74 3.96
N VAL A 342 -10.23 2.84 3.54
CA VAL A 342 -10.55 3.99 4.41
C VAL A 342 -11.47 3.55 5.56
N LYS A 343 -12.54 2.81 5.27
CA LYS A 343 -13.47 2.28 6.28
C LYS A 343 -12.75 1.39 7.29
N MET A 344 -11.88 0.49 6.82
CA MET A 344 -11.18 -0.44 7.72
C MET A 344 -10.12 0.26 8.57
N ALA A 345 -9.33 1.18 7.99
CA ALA A 345 -8.36 1.97 8.74
C ALA A 345 -9.04 2.84 9.81
N THR A 346 -10.21 3.41 9.50
CA THR A 346 -11.02 4.17 10.46
C THR A 346 -11.53 3.27 11.59
N ARG A 347 -11.99 2.05 11.27
CA ARG A 347 -12.40 1.07 12.29
C ARG A 347 -11.26 0.69 13.21
N PHE A 348 -10.08 0.40 12.69
CA PHE A 348 -8.91 0.11 13.51
C PHE A 348 -8.53 1.30 14.41
N TYR A 349 -8.59 2.52 13.89
CA TYR A 349 -8.35 3.73 14.68
C TYR A 349 -9.32 3.84 15.87
N HIS A 350 -10.61 3.62 15.65
CA HIS A 350 -11.61 3.65 16.73
C HIS A 350 -11.38 2.52 17.75
N SER A 351 -11.01 1.32 17.31
CA SER A 351 -10.71 0.20 18.23
C SER A 351 -9.57 0.53 19.21
N VAL A 352 -8.57 1.31 18.81
CA VAL A 352 -7.50 1.80 19.68
C VAL A 352 -8.03 2.84 20.68
N ASN A 353 -8.87 3.78 20.23
CA ASN A 353 -9.37 4.89 21.06
C ASN A 353 -10.49 4.48 22.04
N GLU A 354 -11.08 3.30 21.89
CA GLU A 354 -12.08 2.76 22.82
C GLU A 354 -11.51 2.30 24.16
N PHE A 355 -10.20 2.40 24.36
CA PHE A 355 -9.50 2.05 25.59
C PHE A 355 -9.29 3.25 26.53
N GLY A 356 -10.19 4.23 26.54
CA GLY A 356 -10.21 5.29 27.54
C GLY A 356 -10.61 4.77 28.94
N ASP A 357 -10.43 5.61 29.97
CA ASP A 357 -10.82 5.34 31.37
C ASP A 357 -10.16 4.07 31.97
N VAL A 358 -8.86 3.94 31.82
CA VAL A 358 -8.06 2.89 32.46
C VAL A 358 -7.93 3.17 33.95
N HIS A 359 -8.14 2.16 34.79
CA HIS A 359 -8.04 2.32 36.25
C HIS A 359 -6.65 2.79 36.69
N ALA A 360 -6.59 3.78 37.59
CA ALA A 360 -5.34 4.41 38.01
C ALA A 360 -4.33 3.42 38.65
N SER A 361 -4.82 2.34 39.28
CA SER A 361 -3.96 1.30 39.88
C SER A 361 -3.21 0.43 38.87
N ILE A 362 -3.28 0.74 37.57
CA ILE A 362 -2.53 0.02 36.53
C ILE A 362 -1.01 0.15 36.74
N ASP A 363 -0.55 1.24 37.35
CA ASP A 363 0.85 1.50 37.66
C ASP A 363 1.29 0.94 39.03
N ASP A 364 0.37 0.47 39.86
CA ASP A 364 0.66 -0.04 41.20
C ASP A 364 1.35 -1.40 41.17
N ASP A 365 2.39 -1.58 41.98
CA ASP A 365 3.05 -2.89 42.21
C ASP A 365 2.26 -3.84 43.11
N SER A 366 0.95 -3.61 43.24
CA SER A 366 0.04 -4.43 44.03
C SER A 366 -0.47 -5.66 43.24
N ARG A 367 -1.02 -6.65 43.95
CA ARG A 367 -1.70 -7.80 43.32
C ARG A 367 -2.91 -7.36 42.50
N GLU A 368 -3.63 -6.33 42.93
CA GLU A 368 -4.76 -5.75 42.20
C GLU A 368 -4.28 -5.11 40.91
N GLY A 369 -3.23 -4.29 40.95
CA GLY A 369 -2.60 -3.69 39.76
C GLY A 369 -2.13 -4.76 38.76
N ALA A 370 -1.52 -5.85 39.25
CA ALA A 370 -1.11 -6.96 38.39
C ALA A 370 -2.30 -7.63 37.68
N THR A 371 -3.42 -7.82 38.39
CA THR A 371 -4.64 -8.40 37.80
C THR A 371 -5.25 -7.48 36.75
N LEU A 372 -5.31 -6.17 37.02
CA LEU A 372 -5.80 -5.16 36.06
C LEU A 372 -4.93 -5.11 34.80
N ARG A 373 -3.60 -5.15 34.94
CA ARG A 373 -2.66 -5.18 33.79
C ARG A 373 -2.87 -6.42 32.92
N GLN A 374 -3.04 -7.60 33.54
CA GLN A 374 -3.30 -8.83 32.78
C GLN A 374 -4.61 -8.71 31.98
N GLN A 375 -5.71 -8.31 32.61
CA GLN A 375 -7.02 -8.19 31.97
C GLN A 375 -7.00 -7.16 30.82
N LEU A 376 -6.38 -6.01 31.06
CA LEU A 376 -6.23 -4.99 30.04
C LEU A 376 -5.36 -5.45 28.89
N GLY A 377 -4.25 -6.12 29.16
CA GLY A 377 -3.35 -6.67 28.16
C GLY A 377 -4.01 -7.69 27.25
N GLU A 378 -4.77 -8.63 27.84
CA GLU A 378 -5.56 -9.61 27.07
C GLU A 378 -6.59 -8.92 26.16
N ARG A 379 -7.24 -7.87 26.67
CA ARG A 379 -8.19 -7.06 25.88
C ARG A 379 -7.49 -6.31 24.75
N LEU A 380 -6.37 -5.64 25.01
CA LEU A 380 -5.58 -4.91 24.01
C LEU A 380 -5.10 -5.84 22.88
N VAL A 381 -4.54 -7.00 23.23
CA VAL A 381 -4.08 -7.99 22.23
C VAL A 381 -5.24 -8.52 21.38
N ARG A 382 -6.42 -8.73 21.97
CA ARG A 382 -7.62 -9.22 21.27
C ARG A 382 -8.21 -8.16 20.33
N ASP A 383 -8.35 -6.90 20.79
CA ASP A 383 -9.18 -5.89 20.14
C ASP A 383 -8.33 -4.97 19.21
N VAL A 384 -7.06 -4.73 19.55
CA VAL A 384 -6.11 -3.96 18.71
C VAL A 384 -5.25 -4.87 17.82
N GLY A 385 -4.95 -6.09 18.26
CA GLY A 385 -4.13 -7.07 17.51
C GLY A 385 -4.53 -7.29 16.05
N PRO A 386 -5.84 -7.30 15.68
CA PRO A 386 -6.30 -7.43 14.29
C PRO A 386 -5.74 -6.38 13.32
N GLU A 387 -5.41 -5.17 13.77
CA GLU A 387 -4.74 -4.14 12.95
C GLU A 387 -3.42 -4.63 12.31
N PHE A 388 -2.74 -5.56 12.98
CA PHE A 388 -1.45 -6.10 12.56
C PHE A 388 -1.54 -7.43 11.80
N ARG A 389 -2.76 -7.92 11.57
CA ARG A 389 -3.08 -9.15 10.84
C ARG A 389 -4.02 -8.83 9.68
N THR A 390 -3.52 -8.15 8.65
CA THR A 390 -4.35 -7.59 7.58
C THR A 390 -4.15 -8.28 6.23
N ILE A 391 -3.78 -9.57 6.21
CA ILE A 391 -3.53 -10.30 4.96
C ILE A 391 -4.74 -10.31 4.00
N GLY A 392 -5.96 -10.40 4.54
CA GLY A 392 -7.18 -10.31 3.75
C GLY A 392 -7.39 -8.94 3.08
N LEU A 393 -6.96 -7.85 3.76
CA LEU A 393 -6.98 -6.52 3.14
C LEU A 393 -5.90 -6.37 2.07
N GLN A 394 -4.73 -6.98 2.29
CA GLN A 394 -3.56 -6.81 1.44
C GLN A 394 -3.69 -7.52 0.09
N ILE A 395 -4.13 -8.80 0.08
CA ILE A 395 -4.19 -9.64 -1.12
C ILE A 395 -5.58 -10.19 -1.43
N GLY A 396 -6.57 -9.94 -0.56
CA GLY A 396 -7.94 -10.45 -0.72
C GLY A 396 -8.91 -9.48 -1.36
N TYR A 397 -8.49 -8.25 -1.71
CA TYR A 397 -9.37 -7.32 -2.41
C TYR A 397 -9.69 -7.81 -3.83
N ARG A 398 -10.87 -7.46 -4.31
CA ARG A 398 -11.40 -7.92 -5.59
C ARG A 398 -12.10 -6.77 -6.31
N TYR A 399 -12.11 -6.85 -7.62
CA TYR A 399 -12.84 -5.95 -8.51
C TYR A 399 -14.20 -6.59 -8.84
N GLU A 400 -15.15 -6.52 -7.91
CA GLU A 400 -16.43 -7.24 -7.99
C GLU A 400 -17.27 -6.83 -9.22
N ASP A 401 -17.35 -5.53 -9.49
CA ASP A 401 -18.16 -4.97 -10.57
C ASP A 401 -17.30 -4.42 -11.72
N SER A 402 -16.13 -5.01 -11.94
CA SER A 402 -15.24 -4.57 -13.00
C SER A 402 -15.88 -4.70 -14.40
N PRO A 403 -15.94 -3.61 -15.19
CA PRO A 403 -16.47 -3.67 -16.54
C PRO A 403 -15.59 -4.49 -17.50
N ILE A 404 -14.32 -4.71 -17.13
CA ILE A 404 -13.33 -5.45 -17.93
C ILE A 404 -13.03 -6.86 -17.38
N CYS A 405 -13.84 -7.34 -16.44
CA CYS A 405 -13.85 -8.75 -16.03
C CYS A 405 -15.18 -9.39 -16.46
N MET A 406 -15.16 -10.69 -16.73
CA MET A 406 -16.35 -11.45 -17.09
C MET A 406 -16.75 -12.37 -15.94
N PRO A 407 -17.79 -12.03 -15.16
CA PRO A 407 -18.26 -12.85 -14.05
C PRO A 407 -18.64 -14.27 -14.51
N ASP A 408 -18.33 -15.28 -13.70
CA ASP A 408 -18.66 -16.69 -13.96
C ASP A 408 -19.81 -17.21 -13.09
N GLY A 409 -20.47 -16.33 -12.33
CA GLY A 409 -21.59 -16.69 -11.44
C GLY A 409 -21.17 -17.36 -10.13
N THR A 410 -19.89 -17.63 -9.90
CA THR A 410 -19.44 -18.22 -8.64
C THR A 410 -19.55 -17.22 -7.47
N PRO A 411 -19.96 -17.66 -6.26
CA PRO A 411 -20.06 -16.77 -5.11
C PRO A 411 -18.69 -16.24 -4.69
N ALA A 412 -18.67 -14.99 -4.23
CA ALA A 412 -17.46 -14.39 -3.67
C ALA A 412 -17.11 -15.03 -2.32
N PRO A 413 -15.84 -15.35 -2.05
CA PRO A 413 -15.43 -15.73 -0.72
C PRO A 413 -15.62 -14.57 0.28
N PRO A 414 -15.67 -14.86 1.60
CA PRO A 414 -15.76 -13.82 2.63
C PRO A 414 -14.67 -12.75 2.46
N ASP A 415 -15.05 -11.48 2.65
CA ASP A 415 -14.11 -10.36 2.68
C ASP A 415 -13.84 -9.97 4.12
N THR A 416 -12.70 -10.39 4.66
CA THR A 416 -12.29 -10.12 6.04
C THR A 416 -10.92 -9.44 6.07
N ALA A 417 -10.61 -8.77 7.17
CA ALA A 417 -9.30 -8.13 7.32
C ALA A 417 -8.16 -9.15 7.52
N GLU A 418 -8.40 -10.15 8.37
CA GLU A 418 -7.36 -11.03 8.89
C GLU A 418 -7.13 -12.29 8.07
N THR A 419 -8.11 -12.72 7.26
CA THR A 419 -8.02 -13.97 6.52
C THR A 419 -8.14 -13.75 5.02
N TYR A 420 -7.31 -14.43 4.28
CA TYR A 420 -7.38 -14.51 2.83
C TYR A 420 -7.86 -15.90 2.40
N VAL A 421 -8.91 -15.94 1.62
CA VAL A 421 -9.39 -17.16 0.98
C VAL A 421 -9.00 -17.10 -0.49
N PRO A 422 -8.06 -17.96 -0.95
CA PRO A 422 -7.65 -18.00 -2.34
C PRO A 422 -8.84 -18.27 -3.28
N SER A 423 -8.95 -17.51 -4.34
CA SER A 423 -9.99 -17.69 -5.35
C SER A 423 -9.49 -17.21 -6.72
N ALA A 424 -9.74 -17.99 -7.74
CA ALA A 424 -9.48 -17.63 -9.12
C ALA A 424 -10.74 -17.11 -9.84
N ARG A 425 -11.79 -16.69 -9.10
CA ARG A 425 -12.96 -16.07 -9.72
C ARG A 425 -12.58 -14.76 -10.41
N PRO A 426 -13.26 -14.38 -11.51
CA PRO A 426 -13.01 -13.09 -12.16
C PRO A 426 -13.11 -11.91 -11.20
N GLY A 427 -12.18 -10.97 -11.33
CA GLY A 427 -12.00 -9.83 -10.43
C GLY A 427 -11.09 -10.10 -9.23
N ALA A 428 -10.83 -11.36 -8.84
CA ALA A 428 -9.91 -11.71 -7.76
C ALA A 428 -8.45 -11.68 -8.22
N ARG A 429 -7.53 -11.43 -7.27
CA ARG A 429 -6.10 -11.67 -7.49
C ARG A 429 -5.89 -13.16 -7.78
N ALA A 430 -5.18 -13.48 -8.88
CA ALA A 430 -4.82 -14.85 -9.22
C ALA A 430 -4.07 -15.51 -8.05
N PRO A 431 -4.52 -16.70 -7.57
CA PRO A 431 -3.92 -17.37 -6.42
C PRO A 431 -2.47 -17.76 -6.64
N HIS A 432 -1.66 -17.74 -5.58
CA HIS A 432 -0.29 -18.23 -5.62
C HIS A 432 -0.27 -19.76 -5.49
N ALA A 433 0.58 -20.38 -6.29
CA ALA A 433 1.03 -21.76 -6.12
C ALA A 433 2.53 -21.83 -6.45
N TRP A 434 3.23 -22.72 -5.75
CA TRP A 434 4.58 -23.09 -6.17
C TRP A 434 4.50 -24.13 -7.27
N LEU A 435 5.21 -23.87 -8.36
CA LEU A 435 5.41 -24.77 -9.49
C LEU A 435 6.74 -25.51 -9.34
N ASP A 436 6.95 -26.54 -10.16
CA ASP A 436 8.22 -27.25 -10.21
C ASP A 436 9.41 -26.31 -10.39
N GLY A 437 10.53 -26.64 -9.73
CA GLY A 437 11.74 -25.81 -9.72
C GLY A 437 11.65 -24.60 -8.79
N GLY A 438 10.65 -24.50 -7.89
CA GLY A 438 10.53 -23.42 -6.91
C GLY A 438 10.09 -22.07 -7.51
N ARG A 439 9.50 -22.07 -8.70
CA ARG A 439 8.95 -20.89 -9.38
C ARG A 439 7.51 -20.64 -8.91
N SER A 440 7.17 -19.40 -8.68
CA SER A 440 5.78 -19.03 -8.39
C SER A 440 4.97 -18.95 -9.69
N ILE A 441 3.70 -19.38 -9.65
CA ILE A 441 2.77 -19.15 -10.74
C ILE A 441 2.60 -17.65 -11.06
N LEU A 442 2.79 -16.77 -10.06
CA LEU A 442 2.76 -15.31 -10.26
C LEU A 442 3.90 -14.81 -11.14
N ASP A 443 5.00 -15.55 -11.26
CA ASP A 443 6.13 -15.21 -12.13
C ASP A 443 5.83 -15.43 -13.62
N LEU A 444 4.67 -16.04 -13.94
CA LEU A 444 4.17 -16.14 -15.31
C LEU A 444 3.53 -14.83 -15.78
N PHE A 445 3.11 -13.94 -14.86
CA PHE A 445 2.37 -12.72 -15.19
C PHE A 445 3.34 -11.59 -15.50
N GLY A 446 3.19 -11.01 -16.69
CA GLY A 446 4.10 -10.01 -17.24
C GLY A 446 3.38 -8.71 -17.64
N ARG A 447 3.82 -8.15 -18.79
CA ARG A 447 3.29 -6.88 -19.31
C ARG A 447 1.97 -7.03 -20.05
N GLY A 448 1.66 -8.24 -20.57
CA GLY A 448 0.43 -8.58 -21.28
C GLY A 448 -0.50 -9.46 -20.46
N PHE A 449 -1.57 -9.89 -21.09
CA PHE A 449 -2.44 -10.94 -20.55
C PHE A 449 -1.75 -12.31 -20.58
N VAL A 450 -2.14 -13.19 -19.65
CA VAL A 450 -1.67 -14.57 -19.62
C VAL A 450 -2.87 -15.51 -19.59
N LEU A 451 -2.97 -16.42 -20.55
CA LEU A 451 -3.92 -17.52 -20.53
C LEU A 451 -3.24 -18.73 -19.89
N LEU A 452 -3.63 -19.05 -18.67
CA LEU A 452 -3.24 -20.28 -17.99
C LEU A 452 -4.09 -21.45 -18.52
N ARG A 453 -3.43 -22.57 -18.83
CA ARG A 453 -4.06 -23.82 -19.24
C ARG A 453 -3.68 -24.92 -18.27
N PHE A 454 -4.68 -25.61 -17.71
CA PHE A 454 -4.50 -26.66 -16.73
C PHE A 454 -5.00 -28.01 -17.27
N GLY A 455 -4.23 -29.08 -17.03
CA GLY A 455 -4.62 -30.44 -17.44
C GLY A 455 -4.96 -30.55 -18.92
N ASP A 456 -6.05 -31.23 -19.23
CA ASP A 456 -6.55 -31.43 -20.59
C ASP A 456 -7.33 -30.23 -21.15
N ALA A 457 -6.83 -29.01 -20.86
CA ALA A 457 -7.46 -27.77 -21.33
C ALA A 457 -7.68 -27.79 -22.86
N PRO A 458 -8.86 -27.36 -23.36
CA PRO A 458 -9.15 -27.34 -24.79
C PRO A 458 -8.23 -26.37 -25.53
N PRO A 459 -8.03 -26.57 -26.87
CA PRO A 459 -7.31 -25.59 -27.68
C PRO A 459 -7.97 -24.22 -27.66
N CYS A 460 -7.15 -23.16 -27.66
CA CYS A 460 -7.61 -21.77 -27.61
C CYS A 460 -7.12 -20.92 -28.78
N ALA A 461 -6.83 -21.57 -29.94
CA ALA A 461 -6.31 -20.91 -31.14
C ALA A 461 -7.18 -19.71 -31.59
N GLU A 462 -8.51 -19.81 -31.46
CA GLU A 462 -9.41 -18.71 -31.81
C GLU A 462 -9.28 -17.50 -30.85
N LEU A 463 -9.03 -17.75 -29.56
CA LEU A 463 -8.77 -16.69 -28.57
C LEU A 463 -7.42 -16.04 -28.84
N GLU A 464 -6.39 -16.82 -29.11
CA GLU A 464 -5.07 -16.33 -29.52
C GLU A 464 -5.15 -15.46 -30.78
N ALA A 465 -5.84 -15.95 -31.81
CA ALA A 465 -6.07 -15.20 -33.04
C ALA A 465 -6.93 -13.93 -32.83
N ALA A 466 -7.88 -13.95 -31.88
CA ALA A 466 -8.65 -12.77 -31.52
C ALA A 466 -7.77 -11.71 -30.82
N ALA A 467 -6.90 -12.13 -29.92
CA ALA A 467 -5.93 -11.24 -29.25
C ALA A 467 -4.97 -10.62 -30.27
N GLU A 468 -4.42 -11.44 -31.18
CA GLU A 468 -3.51 -10.97 -32.23
C GLU A 468 -4.19 -9.93 -33.13
N ARG A 469 -5.41 -10.21 -33.62
CA ARG A 469 -6.18 -9.25 -34.45
C ARG A 469 -6.44 -7.90 -33.76
N ARG A 470 -6.49 -7.88 -32.43
CA ARG A 470 -6.68 -6.67 -31.60
C ARG A 470 -5.37 -6.05 -31.12
N GLY A 471 -4.23 -6.64 -31.46
CA GLY A 471 -2.92 -6.22 -30.98
C GLY A 471 -2.72 -6.41 -29.47
N VAL A 472 -3.58 -7.21 -28.82
CA VAL A 472 -3.50 -7.46 -27.38
C VAL A 472 -2.38 -8.45 -27.06
N PRO A 473 -1.36 -8.08 -26.28
CA PRO A 473 -0.32 -9.01 -25.88
C PRO A 473 -0.89 -10.15 -25.04
N LEU A 474 -0.87 -11.38 -25.56
CA LEU A 474 -1.35 -12.58 -24.89
C LEU A 474 -0.26 -13.65 -24.89
N THR A 475 0.09 -14.15 -23.70
CA THR A 475 0.96 -15.31 -23.54
C THR A 475 0.13 -16.50 -23.08
N VAL A 476 0.31 -17.66 -23.71
CA VAL A 476 -0.31 -18.91 -23.27
C VAL A 476 0.70 -19.70 -22.44
N ALA A 477 0.31 -20.11 -21.23
CA ALA A 477 1.13 -20.88 -20.32
C ALA A 477 0.39 -22.16 -19.90
N THR A 478 0.93 -23.32 -20.27
CA THR A 478 0.43 -24.60 -19.77
C THR A 478 1.06 -24.89 -18.39
N VAL A 479 0.24 -25.20 -17.41
CA VAL A 479 0.63 -25.49 -16.04
C VAL A 479 0.28 -26.94 -15.72
N ASP A 480 1.29 -27.78 -15.67
CA ASP A 480 1.14 -29.19 -15.31
C ASP A 480 1.43 -29.38 -13.82
N ASP A 481 0.55 -28.78 -12.99
CA ASP A 481 0.58 -28.92 -11.54
C ASP A 481 -0.85 -29.13 -11.01
N ARG A 482 -1.07 -30.30 -10.37
CA ARG A 482 -2.39 -30.66 -9.85
C ARG A 482 -2.86 -29.80 -8.69
N GLY A 483 -1.94 -29.24 -7.91
CA GLY A 483 -2.25 -28.33 -6.79
C GLY A 483 -2.77 -27.00 -7.32
N ALA A 484 -2.05 -26.43 -8.28
CA ALA A 484 -2.45 -25.21 -8.98
C ALA A 484 -3.78 -25.41 -9.73
N ALA A 485 -3.96 -26.52 -10.46
CA ALA A 485 -5.20 -26.81 -11.17
C ALA A 485 -6.43 -26.82 -10.22
N ARG A 486 -6.30 -27.47 -9.05
CA ARG A 486 -7.36 -27.46 -8.03
C ARG A 486 -7.64 -26.07 -7.46
N LEU A 487 -6.60 -25.25 -7.30
CA LEU A 487 -6.71 -23.91 -6.76
C LEU A 487 -7.39 -22.94 -7.75
N TYR A 488 -7.16 -23.13 -9.05
CA TYR A 488 -7.76 -22.33 -10.11
C TYR A 488 -9.14 -22.81 -10.56
N GLU A 489 -9.51 -24.06 -10.25
CA GLU A 489 -10.84 -24.67 -10.41
C GLU A 489 -11.36 -24.80 -11.85
N ARG A 490 -10.67 -24.24 -12.86
CA ARG A 490 -11.06 -24.25 -14.27
C ARG A 490 -9.86 -24.57 -15.15
N HIS A 491 -10.11 -25.16 -16.29
CA HIS A 491 -9.06 -25.53 -17.25
C HIS A 491 -8.42 -24.33 -17.94
N LEU A 492 -9.15 -23.23 -18.11
CA LEU A 492 -8.72 -22.01 -18.77
C LEU A 492 -8.93 -20.82 -17.84
N VAL A 493 -7.88 -20.03 -17.63
CA VAL A 493 -7.95 -18.82 -16.79
C VAL A 493 -7.16 -17.69 -17.46
N LEU A 494 -7.84 -16.61 -17.80
CA LEU A 494 -7.24 -15.42 -18.39
C LEU A 494 -6.89 -14.43 -17.26
N VAL A 495 -5.61 -14.14 -17.11
CA VAL A 495 -5.08 -13.25 -16.09
C VAL A 495 -4.63 -11.93 -16.72
N ARG A 496 -5.00 -10.82 -16.10
CA ARG A 496 -4.68 -9.44 -16.51
C ARG A 496 -3.22 -9.09 -16.20
N PRO A 497 -2.71 -7.99 -16.84
CA PRO A 497 -1.34 -7.51 -16.58
C PRO A 497 -1.06 -7.08 -15.14
N ASP A 498 -2.09 -6.81 -14.31
CA ASP A 498 -1.97 -6.50 -12.88
C ASP A 498 -2.06 -7.74 -11.97
N GLY A 499 -2.25 -8.94 -12.56
CA GLY A 499 -2.35 -10.21 -11.86
C GLY A 499 -3.75 -10.52 -11.32
N HIS A 500 -4.81 -9.84 -11.76
CA HIS A 500 -6.19 -10.22 -11.48
C HIS A 500 -6.76 -11.10 -12.58
N VAL A 501 -7.66 -12.01 -12.21
CA VAL A 501 -8.36 -12.88 -13.17
C VAL A 501 -9.42 -12.06 -13.91
N ALA A 502 -9.34 -12.06 -15.25
CA ALA A 502 -10.35 -11.42 -16.09
C ALA A 502 -11.50 -12.35 -16.44
N TRP A 503 -11.19 -13.63 -16.67
CA TRP A 503 -12.14 -14.66 -17.10
C TRP A 503 -11.60 -16.05 -16.79
N ARG A 504 -12.50 -17.04 -16.62
CA ARG A 504 -12.16 -18.46 -16.52
C ARG A 504 -13.30 -19.36 -16.99
N ALA A 505 -12.97 -20.52 -17.53
CA ALA A 505 -13.93 -21.55 -17.95
C ALA A 505 -13.25 -22.92 -18.16
N ASP A 506 -14.07 -23.96 -18.33
CA ASP A 506 -13.59 -25.30 -18.70
C ASP A 506 -13.60 -25.52 -20.22
N ALA A 507 -14.25 -24.65 -20.98
CA ALA A 507 -14.32 -24.66 -22.45
C ALA A 507 -13.81 -23.33 -23.02
N ALA A 508 -13.42 -23.36 -24.30
CA ALA A 508 -13.09 -22.15 -25.05
C ALA A 508 -14.29 -21.17 -25.02
N PRO A 509 -14.03 -19.85 -25.01
CA PRO A 509 -15.13 -18.88 -25.00
C PRO A 509 -15.95 -18.97 -26.28
N PRO A 510 -17.28 -18.90 -26.22
CA PRO A 510 -18.13 -18.97 -27.39
C PRO A 510 -17.99 -17.77 -28.33
N ASP A 511 -17.54 -16.62 -27.77
CA ASP A 511 -17.19 -15.40 -28.51
C ASP A 511 -15.80 -14.93 -28.09
N PRO A 512 -14.73 -15.44 -28.69
CA PRO A 512 -13.36 -15.05 -28.38
C PRO A 512 -13.08 -13.58 -28.63
N VAL A 513 -13.68 -12.99 -29.68
CA VAL A 513 -13.49 -11.58 -30.03
C VAL A 513 -14.17 -10.68 -28.98
N GLY A 514 -15.40 -10.99 -28.60
CA GLY A 514 -16.13 -10.26 -27.57
C GLY A 514 -15.46 -10.35 -26.20
N LEU A 515 -14.85 -11.50 -25.86
CA LEU A 515 -14.06 -11.63 -24.63
C LEU A 515 -12.84 -10.69 -24.67
N ILE A 516 -12.04 -10.71 -25.74
CA ILE A 516 -10.88 -9.83 -25.89
C ILE A 516 -11.30 -8.35 -25.89
N ASP A 517 -12.36 -7.99 -26.62
CA ASP A 517 -12.88 -6.63 -26.66
C ASP A 517 -13.32 -6.17 -25.25
N ARG A 518 -13.98 -7.02 -24.48
CA ARG A 518 -14.36 -6.69 -23.09
C ARG A 518 -13.14 -6.46 -22.20
N VAL A 519 -12.17 -7.39 -22.17
CA VAL A 519 -11.05 -7.30 -21.21
C VAL A 519 -10.06 -6.18 -21.55
N ARG A 520 -10.03 -5.71 -22.80
CA ARG A 520 -9.26 -4.51 -23.21
C ARG A 520 -10.06 -3.21 -23.14
N GLY A 521 -11.35 -3.24 -22.72
CA GLY A 521 -12.19 -2.06 -22.53
C GLY A 521 -12.71 -1.45 -23.84
N ALA A 522 -13.01 -2.23 -24.86
CA ALA A 522 -13.57 -1.76 -26.13
C ALA A 522 -15.11 -1.79 -26.13
#